data_aac00830ab8e71a71fdce6060749620b
#
_entry.id   aac00830ab8e71a71fdce6060749620b
#
_cell.length_a   1.000
_cell.length_b   1.000
_cell.length_c   1.000
_cell.angle_alpha   90.00
_cell.angle_beta   90.00
_cell.angle_gamma   90.00
#
_symmetry.space_group_name_H-M   'P 1'
#
loop_
_entity.id
_entity.type
_entity.pdbx_description
1 polymer ?
#
loop_
_entity_poly.entity_id
_entity_poly.type
_entity_poly.pdbx_seq_one_letter_code
_entity_poly.pdbx_strand_id
1 'polypeptide(L)'
;MADNLVIVESPAKAKTIEKYLGNEFKVASSFGHISDLPSKNIGIDIENDFKPNYEVSSDKKTVVKNLKDLVKKSKTVWLASDEDREGEAIAWHLFRTLKLNADNTKRIVFNEITKSAITNAVNNPRSINYNLVDAQQARRVLDRIVGYELSPVLWRKVKGGLSAGRVQSVAVRLLVEKEREIRDYVSTSSFKVEAIFKNSKGKEFTARLSNEFNSKEDAVAFLNNSNGATFSVSEIVKKPLKKSAPAPFTTSTLQQEASRKLSFPVSKTMSVAQRLYESGHITYMRTDSVNLSSLAIDEAKKQVITAFGESYSNPKNYNTKSKSAQQAHEAVRPTNFSMSVDSIKDYDQKRLYSLILNRTLASQMKPAELEKTNIKISNSKGAEIFFASGEVIKFDGYLKLYQVSKDDDNGENDGILPGFNENEVLELCKIFAQQKFSRPPYRYSEASLVKKLEELGIGRPSTYAPTISTIQNRGYVEKGSTEAKSRSVTKINLIDGVISEEALSEKFGSDKGKLIPTDIGMIVTDFLTNHFEYIMDYNFTARVEQDFDSIAEGKKDWTEMMKKFYGNFHPVVEDVQQNASRESGKRVLGTHPENNKEISVRLGKFGPMVQIGTVDDEEKPKFAS
;
A
#
# COMPACT_ATOMS: atom_id res chain seq x y z
N MET A 1 -47.82 7.50 2.34
CA MET A 1 -46.46 8.04 2.21
C MET A 1 -45.67 7.49 3.35
N ALA A 2 -44.38 7.17 3.17
CA ALA A 2 -43.56 6.67 4.26
C ALA A 2 -43.28 7.77 5.29
N ASP A 3 -43.50 7.50 6.58
CA ASP A 3 -43.28 8.46 7.67
C ASP A 3 -41.77 8.67 7.96
N ASN A 4 -40.95 7.74 7.51
CA ASN A 4 -39.50 7.72 7.75
C ASN A 4 -38.71 7.90 6.43
N LEU A 5 -37.79 8.87 6.41
CA LEU A 5 -36.85 9.07 5.31
C LEU A 5 -35.44 8.66 5.76
N VAL A 6 -34.85 7.67 5.10
CA VAL A 6 -33.44 7.30 5.30
C VAL A 6 -32.59 7.93 4.19
N ILE A 7 -31.53 8.64 4.54
CA ILE A 7 -30.60 9.25 3.58
C ILE A 7 -29.25 8.55 3.70
N VAL A 8 -28.77 7.96 2.59
CA VAL A 8 -27.49 7.27 2.42
C VAL A 8 -26.60 7.99 1.41
N GLU A 9 -25.31 7.60 1.28
CA GLU A 9 -24.41 8.26 0.33
C GLU A 9 -24.58 7.80 -1.11
N SER A 10 -24.98 6.55 -1.36
CA SER A 10 -24.99 6.00 -2.71
C SER A 10 -26.35 5.40 -3.09
N PRO A 11 -26.73 5.45 -4.41
CA PRO A 11 -27.94 4.80 -4.89
C PRO A 11 -27.93 3.28 -4.69
N ALA A 12 -26.77 2.64 -4.77
CA ALA A 12 -26.64 1.20 -4.57
C ALA A 12 -26.99 0.81 -3.13
N LYS A 13 -26.47 1.54 -2.14
CA LYS A 13 -26.86 1.40 -0.74
C LYS A 13 -28.36 1.62 -0.54
N ALA A 14 -28.92 2.68 -1.15
CA ALA A 14 -30.34 2.98 -1.04
C ALA A 14 -31.17 1.78 -1.47
N LYS A 15 -30.86 1.20 -2.64
CA LYS A 15 -31.58 0.05 -3.19
C LYS A 15 -31.46 -1.21 -2.29
N THR A 16 -30.30 -1.42 -1.67
CA THR A 16 -30.06 -2.58 -0.81
C THR A 16 -30.80 -2.43 0.52
N ILE A 17 -30.70 -1.26 1.16
CA ILE A 17 -31.29 -0.98 2.47
C ILE A 17 -32.82 -0.90 2.40
N GLU A 18 -33.38 -0.31 1.34
CA GLU A 18 -34.84 -0.20 1.14
C GLU A 18 -35.53 -1.58 1.16
N LYS A 19 -34.84 -2.63 0.66
CA LYS A 19 -35.36 -4.01 0.70
C LYS A 19 -35.49 -4.59 2.13
N TYR A 20 -34.69 -4.07 3.07
CA TYR A 20 -34.66 -4.58 4.44
C TYR A 20 -35.62 -3.85 5.38
N LEU A 21 -35.92 -2.57 5.11
CA LEU A 21 -36.67 -1.69 6.01
C LEU A 21 -38.19 -1.71 5.84
N GLY A 22 -38.70 -2.21 4.72
CA GLY A 22 -40.13 -2.27 4.47
C GLY A 22 -40.79 -0.91 4.10
N ASN A 23 -42.12 -0.91 3.98
CA ASN A 23 -42.90 0.17 3.39
C ASN A 23 -43.02 1.45 4.25
N GLU A 24 -42.65 1.38 5.52
CA GLU A 24 -42.66 2.53 6.45
C GLU A 24 -41.48 3.48 6.22
N PHE A 25 -40.50 3.02 5.47
CA PHE A 25 -39.27 3.76 5.18
C PHE A 25 -39.13 4.04 3.69
N LYS A 26 -38.79 5.28 3.38
CA LYS A 26 -38.31 5.69 2.05
C LYS A 26 -36.81 5.90 2.13
N VAL A 27 -36.05 5.25 1.24
CA VAL A 27 -34.59 5.42 1.19
C VAL A 27 -34.21 6.30 0.00
N ALA A 28 -33.38 7.31 0.26
CA ALA A 28 -32.87 8.23 -0.76
C ALA A 28 -31.34 8.35 -0.66
N SER A 29 -30.71 8.78 -1.77
CA SER A 29 -29.25 8.97 -1.81
C SER A 29 -28.88 10.45 -1.89
N SER A 30 -27.82 10.84 -1.19
CA SER A 30 -27.18 12.15 -1.34
C SER A 30 -26.15 12.20 -2.46
N PHE A 31 -25.79 11.04 -3.02
CA PHE A 31 -24.70 10.91 -3.98
C PHE A 31 -23.35 11.43 -3.45
N GLY A 32 -23.03 11.12 -2.19
CA GLY A 32 -21.83 11.57 -1.47
C GLY A 32 -22.03 12.92 -0.78
N HIS A 33 -20.95 13.68 -0.66
CA HIS A 33 -21.00 15.04 -0.10
C HIS A 33 -21.86 15.98 -0.94
N ILE A 34 -22.71 16.75 -0.26
CA ILE A 34 -23.58 17.75 -0.90
C ILE A 34 -23.03 19.17 -0.77
N SER A 35 -22.12 19.39 0.15
CA SER A 35 -21.45 20.65 0.43
C SER A 35 -19.95 20.47 0.54
N ASP A 36 -19.19 21.47 0.09
CA ASP A 36 -17.74 21.51 0.20
C ASP A 36 -17.27 22.98 0.31
N LEU A 37 -15.97 23.17 0.56
CA LEU A 37 -15.34 24.49 0.51
C LEU A 37 -15.40 25.05 -0.93
N PRO A 38 -15.54 26.38 -1.12
CA PRO A 38 -15.58 27.01 -2.43
C PRO A 38 -14.36 26.62 -3.29
N SER A 39 -14.57 26.48 -4.60
CA SER A 39 -13.49 26.15 -5.52
C SER A 39 -12.60 27.35 -5.90
N LYS A 40 -13.16 28.58 -5.83
CA LYS A 40 -12.50 29.80 -6.32
C LYS A 40 -11.64 30.52 -5.27
N ASN A 41 -11.84 30.26 -4.01
CA ASN A 41 -11.09 30.87 -2.90
C ASN A 41 -10.79 29.81 -1.84
N ILE A 42 -10.04 30.21 -0.80
CA ILE A 42 -9.67 29.29 0.27
C ILE A 42 -10.89 28.75 1.03
N GLY A 43 -11.93 29.55 1.19
CA GLY A 43 -13.18 29.19 1.88
C GLY A 43 -13.02 29.00 3.39
N ILE A 44 -11.98 29.54 3.98
CA ILE A 44 -11.66 29.43 5.41
C ILE A 44 -11.45 30.81 5.96
N ASP A 45 -12.13 31.14 7.05
CA ASP A 45 -11.96 32.37 7.80
C ASP A 45 -10.88 32.14 8.89
N ILE A 46 -9.64 32.53 8.55
CA ILE A 46 -8.46 32.26 9.37
C ILE A 46 -8.54 33.06 10.70
N GLU A 47 -9.02 34.32 10.64
CA GLU A 47 -9.10 35.21 11.80
C GLU A 47 -10.19 34.78 12.79
N ASN A 48 -11.21 34.08 12.28
CA ASN A 48 -12.32 33.58 13.09
C ASN A 48 -12.18 32.05 13.30
N ASP A 49 -11.14 31.65 14.01
CA ASP A 49 -10.87 30.26 14.42
C ASP A 49 -10.89 29.24 13.26
N PHE A 50 -10.40 29.63 12.09
CA PHE A 50 -10.34 28.77 10.89
C PHE A 50 -11.71 28.27 10.41
N LYS A 51 -12.76 29.04 10.67
CA LYS A 51 -14.13 28.65 10.35
C LYS A 51 -14.31 28.37 8.87
N PRO A 52 -14.72 27.13 8.49
CA PRO A 52 -14.94 26.79 7.09
C PRO A 52 -16.27 27.31 6.57
N ASN A 53 -16.26 27.93 5.40
CA ASN A 53 -17.43 28.45 4.71
C ASN A 53 -17.88 27.42 3.66
N TYR A 54 -18.73 26.49 4.07
CA TYR A 54 -19.25 25.45 3.16
C TYR A 54 -20.39 25.97 2.29
N GLU A 55 -20.34 25.63 1.01
CA GLU A 55 -21.39 25.90 0.03
C GLU A 55 -21.90 24.60 -0.61
N VAL A 56 -23.13 24.62 -1.08
CA VAL A 56 -23.69 23.48 -1.84
C VAL A 56 -23.01 23.42 -3.20
N SER A 57 -22.40 22.29 -3.52
CA SER A 57 -21.72 22.06 -4.80
C SER A 57 -22.71 22.24 -5.96
N SER A 58 -22.27 22.87 -7.05
CA SER A 58 -23.13 23.25 -8.16
C SER A 58 -23.88 22.06 -8.78
N ASP A 59 -23.21 20.91 -8.88
CA ASP A 59 -23.75 19.63 -9.37
C ASP A 59 -24.74 18.96 -8.40
N LYS A 60 -24.78 19.39 -7.12
CA LYS A 60 -25.64 18.83 -6.07
C LYS A 60 -26.92 19.62 -5.82
N LYS A 61 -27.10 20.77 -6.45
CA LYS A 61 -28.29 21.63 -6.22
C LYS A 61 -29.60 20.89 -6.44
N THR A 62 -29.69 20.08 -7.51
CA THR A 62 -30.89 19.28 -7.82
C THR A 62 -31.12 18.20 -6.76
N VAL A 63 -30.05 17.51 -6.32
CA VAL A 63 -30.13 16.48 -5.28
C VAL A 63 -30.65 17.10 -3.95
N VAL A 64 -30.08 18.24 -3.56
CA VAL A 64 -30.50 18.96 -2.34
C VAL A 64 -31.96 19.39 -2.43
N LYS A 65 -32.43 19.89 -3.60
CA LYS A 65 -33.83 20.25 -3.79
C LYS A 65 -34.75 19.02 -3.59
N ASN A 66 -34.43 17.91 -4.24
CA ASN A 66 -35.20 16.67 -4.13
C ASN A 66 -35.24 16.14 -2.68
N LEU A 67 -34.09 16.16 -1.98
CA LEU A 67 -34.03 15.76 -0.57
C LEU A 67 -34.87 16.68 0.33
N LYS A 68 -34.85 18.00 0.11
CA LYS A 68 -35.72 18.94 0.84
C LYS A 68 -37.21 18.65 0.66
N ASP A 69 -37.62 18.28 -0.56
CA ASP A 69 -39.00 17.92 -0.84
C ASP A 69 -39.42 16.59 -0.18
N LEU A 70 -38.49 15.64 -0.06
CA LEU A 70 -38.71 14.39 0.69
C LEU A 70 -38.78 14.66 2.21
N VAL A 71 -37.88 15.46 2.75
CA VAL A 71 -37.87 15.85 4.18
C VAL A 71 -39.20 16.47 4.61
N LYS A 72 -39.76 17.38 3.80
CA LYS A 72 -41.06 18.01 4.08
C LYS A 72 -42.23 17.01 4.19
N LYS A 73 -42.09 15.84 3.55
CA LYS A 73 -43.12 14.79 3.51
C LYS A 73 -42.92 13.70 4.58
N SER A 74 -41.86 13.77 5.35
CA SER A 74 -41.46 12.76 6.31
C SER A 74 -41.56 13.30 7.75
N LYS A 75 -41.90 12.45 8.70
CA LYS A 75 -41.95 12.79 10.12
C LYS A 75 -40.58 12.68 10.77
N THR A 76 -39.81 11.65 10.36
CA THR A 76 -38.47 11.39 10.91
C THR A 76 -37.47 11.23 9.76
N VAL A 77 -36.29 11.82 9.93
CA VAL A 77 -35.16 11.70 9.01
C VAL A 77 -34.04 10.90 9.65
N TRP A 78 -33.58 9.88 8.94
CA TRP A 78 -32.51 8.99 9.37
C TRP A 78 -31.28 9.22 8.50
N LEU A 79 -30.15 9.62 9.11
CA LEU A 79 -28.89 9.81 8.43
C LEU A 79 -28.06 8.52 8.55
N ALA A 80 -27.87 7.83 7.42
CA ALA A 80 -27.33 6.46 7.36
C ALA A 80 -26.05 6.38 6.51
N SER A 81 -25.17 7.37 6.67
CA SER A 81 -23.84 7.38 6.05
C SER A 81 -22.88 6.43 6.75
N ASP A 82 -21.74 6.10 6.10
CA ASP A 82 -20.73 5.16 6.60
C ASP A 82 -20.26 5.50 8.02
N GLU A 83 -19.72 4.49 8.70
CA GLU A 83 -19.22 4.64 10.07
C GLU A 83 -17.73 5.06 10.05
N ASP A 84 -17.45 6.18 9.37
CA ASP A 84 -16.14 6.83 9.41
C ASP A 84 -16.29 8.36 9.50
N ARG A 85 -15.17 9.08 9.57
CA ARG A 85 -15.16 10.55 9.66
C ARG A 85 -15.82 11.22 8.46
N GLU A 86 -15.63 10.65 7.27
CA GLU A 86 -16.24 11.17 6.03
C GLU A 86 -17.77 10.99 6.05
N GLY A 87 -18.24 9.80 6.46
CA GLY A 87 -19.67 9.55 6.62
C GLY A 87 -20.31 10.43 7.69
N GLU A 88 -19.63 10.70 8.80
CA GLU A 88 -20.14 11.59 9.84
C GLU A 88 -20.22 13.04 9.34
N ALA A 89 -19.24 13.50 8.57
CA ALA A 89 -19.27 14.81 7.92
C ALA A 89 -20.40 14.90 6.89
N ILE A 90 -20.66 13.84 6.11
CA ILE A 90 -21.80 13.79 5.18
C ILE A 90 -23.11 13.96 5.97
N ALA A 91 -23.30 13.23 7.07
CA ALA A 91 -24.48 13.33 7.92
C ALA A 91 -24.65 14.77 8.46
N TRP A 92 -23.59 15.38 8.94
CA TRP A 92 -23.60 16.76 9.44
C TRP A 92 -23.89 17.77 8.33
N HIS A 93 -23.33 17.64 7.14
CA HIS A 93 -23.64 18.49 6.00
C HIS A 93 -25.10 18.38 5.57
N LEU A 94 -25.66 17.16 5.57
CA LEU A 94 -27.08 16.93 5.33
C LEU A 94 -27.93 17.64 6.38
N PHE A 95 -27.60 17.45 7.66
CA PHE A 95 -28.32 18.08 8.78
C PHE A 95 -28.38 19.61 8.61
N ARG A 96 -27.24 20.27 8.35
CA ARG A 96 -27.16 21.72 8.13
C ARG A 96 -27.90 22.18 6.87
N THR A 97 -27.60 21.55 5.73
CA THR A 97 -28.06 22.02 4.41
C THR A 97 -29.56 21.83 4.22
N LEU A 98 -30.10 20.74 4.76
CA LEU A 98 -31.53 20.45 4.72
C LEU A 98 -32.29 21.15 5.84
N LYS A 99 -31.59 21.80 6.79
CA LYS A 99 -32.14 22.48 7.98
C LYS A 99 -33.01 21.55 8.82
N LEU A 100 -32.46 20.36 9.12
CA LEU A 100 -33.15 19.32 9.89
C LEU A 100 -33.29 19.75 11.35
N ASN A 101 -34.37 19.27 12.01
CA ASN A 101 -34.55 19.43 13.44
C ASN A 101 -33.95 18.25 14.20
N ALA A 102 -33.20 18.52 15.27
CA ALA A 102 -32.55 17.49 16.08
C ALA A 102 -33.55 16.50 16.70
N ASP A 103 -34.74 16.94 17.09
CA ASP A 103 -35.75 16.06 17.70
C ASP A 103 -36.25 14.97 16.73
N ASN A 104 -36.28 15.29 15.44
CA ASN A 104 -36.81 14.43 14.39
C ASN A 104 -35.72 13.80 13.52
N THR A 105 -34.44 14.03 13.86
CA THR A 105 -33.31 13.50 13.10
C THR A 105 -32.56 12.47 13.90
N LYS A 106 -32.34 11.31 13.32
CA LYS A 106 -31.61 10.20 13.92
C LYS A 106 -30.41 9.82 13.07
N ARG A 107 -29.31 9.49 13.69
CA ARG A 107 -28.10 8.97 13.07
C ARG A 107 -28.03 7.46 13.30
N ILE A 108 -27.88 6.68 12.24
CA ILE A 108 -27.62 5.22 12.33
C ILE A 108 -26.32 4.87 11.65
N VAL A 109 -25.58 3.94 12.23
CA VAL A 109 -24.30 3.45 11.73
C VAL A 109 -24.31 1.93 11.71
N PHE A 110 -23.61 1.37 10.75
CA PHE A 110 -23.46 -0.07 10.55
C PHE A 110 -22.18 -0.36 9.77
N ASN A 111 -21.51 -1.44 10.15
CA ASN A 111 -20.29 -1.91 9.49
C ASN A 111 -20.56 -2.91 8.34
N GLU A 112 -21.80 -3.36 8.20
CA GLU A 112 -22.24 -4.25 7.11
C GLU A 112 -23.69 -3.95 6.72
N ILE A 113 -24.03 -4.22 5.45
CA ILE A 113 -25.37 -3.98 4.93
C ILE A 113 -26.11 -5.32 4.88
N THR A 114 -26.51 -5.82 6.05
CA THR A 114 -27.34 -7.00 6.25
C THR A 114 -28.67 -6.61 6.91
N LYS A 115 -29.72 -7.45 6.76
CA LYS A 115 -31.02 -7.18 7.39
C LYS A 115 -30.89 -7.03 8.90
N SER A 116 -30.09 -7.89 9.54
CA SER A 116 -29.87 -7.86 11.01
C SER A 116 -29.16 -6.57 11.44
N ALA A 117 -28.07 -6.20 10.77
CA ALA A 117 -27.31 -4.99 11.10
C ALA A 117 -28.15 -3.72 10.91
N ILE A 118 -28.89 -3.62 9.80
CA ILE A 118 -29.76 -2.47 9.53
C ILE A 118 -30.90 -2.38 10.54
N THR A 119 -31.57 -3.50 10.86
CA THR A 119 -32.64 -3.51 11.87
C THR A 119 -32.09 -3.13 13.24
N ASN A 120 -30.93 -3.65 13.63
CA ASN A 120 -30.28 -3.27 14.88
C ASN A 120 -29.91 -1.78 14.93
N ALA A 121 -29.39 -1.23 13.84
CA ALA A 121 -29.04 0.19 13.74
C ALA A 121 -30.28 1.10 13.88
N VAL A 122 -31.40 0.73 13.28
CA VAL A 122 -32.69 1.46 13.40
C VAL A 122 -33.22 1.40 14.83
N ASN A 123 -33.08 0.27 15.51
CA ASN A 123 -33.50 0.12 16.90
C ASN A 123 -32.61 0.84 17.91
N ASN A 124 -31.35 1.14 17.53
CA ASN A 124 -30.34 1.79 18.39
C ASN A 124 -29.74 3.04 17.72
N PRO A 125 -30.56 4.05 17.41
CA PRO A 125 -30.06 5.29 16.79
C PRO A 125 -29.25 6.09 17.79
N ARG A 126 -28.34 6.91 17.27
CA ARG A 126 -27.58 7.90 18.03
C ARG A 126 -27.72 9.32 17.47
N SER A 127 -27.11 10.27 18.10
CA SER A 127 -26.91 11.62 17.55
C SER A 127 -25.67 11.67 16.67
N ILE A 128 -25.49 12.76 15.92
CA ILE A 128 -24.26 13.06 15.19
C ILE A 128 -23.11 13.19 16.20
N ASN A 129 -21.99 12.54 15.90
CA ASN A 129 -20.76 12.65 16.70
C ASN A 129 -19.94 13.85 16.21
N TYR A 130 -20.02 14.96 16.93
CA TYR A 130 -19.33 16.20 16.56
C TYR A 130 -17.80 16.07 16.61
N ASN A 131 -17.23 15.23 17.46
CA ASN A 131 -15.79 15.02 17.49
C ASN A 131 -15.28 14.39 16.17
N LEU A 132 -16.04 13.47 15.58
CA LEU A 132 -15.73 12.91 14.26
C LEU A 132 -15.87 13.97 13.15
N VAL A 133 -16.88 14.83 13.24
CA VAL A 133 -17.06 15.97 12.33
C VAL A 133 -15.87 16.92 12.42
N ASP A 134 -15.46 17.27 13.63
CA ASP A 134 -14.34 18.19 13.88
C ASP A 134 -13.02 17.60 13.37
N ALA A 135 -12.81 16.31 13.55
CA ALA A 135 -11.62 15.61 13.00
C ALA A 135 -11.59 15.64 11.47
N GLN A 136 -12.76 15.50 10.82
CA GLN A 136 -12.85 15.61 9.36
C GLN A 136 -12.67 17.06 8.91
N GLN A 137 -13.26 18.04 9.62
CA GLN A 137 -13.09 19.48 9.35
C GLN A 137 -11.63 19.88 9.50
N ALA A 138 -10.98 19.51 10.61
CA ALA A 138 -9.57 19.78 10.86
C ALA A 138 -8.71 19.29 9.68
N ARG A 139 -8.94 18.07 9.24
CA ARG A 139 -8.26 17.53 8.07
C ARG A 139 -8.54 18.32 6.80
N ARG A 140 -9.82 18.60 6.52
CA ARG A 140 -10.24 19.32 5.31
C ARG A 140 -9.66 20.73 5.26
N VAL A 141 -9.68 21.44 6.39
CA VAL A 141 -9.15 22.78 6.55
C VAL A 141 -7.63 22.79 6.40
N LEU A 142 -6.91 21.89 7.09
CA LEU A 142 -5.45 21.81 7.02
C LEU A 142 -4.98 21.48 5.60
N ASP A 143 -5.53 20.45 4.98
CA ASP A 143 -5.15 20.04 3.62
C ASP A 143 -5.50 21.13 2.59
N ARG A 144 -6.58 21.92 2.81
CA ARG A 144 -6.94 23.08 2.00
C ARG A 144 -5.92 24.19 2.14
N ILE A 145 -5.52 24.58 3.35
CA ILE A 145 -4.52 25.64 3.62
C ILE A 145 -3.19 25.25 2.98
N VAL A 146 -2.68 24.05 3.26
CA VAL A 146 -1.41 23.58 2.70
C VAL A 146 -1.45 23.63 1.17
N GLY A 147 -2.50 23.09 0.56
CA GLY A 147 -2.60 23.06 -0.90
C GLY A 147 -2.77 24.45 -1.51
N TYR A 148 -3.52 25.32 -0.88
CA TYR A 148 -3.83 26.66 -1.38
C TYR A 148 -2.63 27.64 -1.26
N GLU A 149 -1.81 27.49 -0.23
CA GLU A 149 -0.64 28.34 -0.02
C GLU A 149 0.61 27.81 -0.75
N LEU A 150 0.88 26.50 -0.73
CA LEU A 150 2.06 25.94 -1.39
C LEU A 150 1.95 25.91 -2.91
N SER A 151 0.77 25.67 -3.48
CA SER A 151 0.64 25.55 -4.93
C SER A 151 1.01 26.85 -5.66
N PRO A 152 0.60 28.06 -5.24
CA PRO A 152 1.05 29.31 -5.83
C PRO A 152 2.56 29.57 -5.71
N VAL A 153 3.19 29.10 -4.61
CA VAL A 153 4.65 29.15 -4.47
C VAL A 153 5.32 28.34 -5.57
N LEU A 154 4.86 27.09 -5.76
CA LEU A 154 5.36 26.22 -6.84
C LEU A 154 5.14 26.84 -8.24
N TRP A 155 4.01 27.54 -8.46
CA TRP A 155 3.76 28.18 -9.76
C TRP A 155 4.74 29.30 -10.06
N ARG A 156 5.10 30.08 -9.04
CA ARG A 156 6.04 31.20 -9.18
C ARG A 156 7.50 30.73 -9.24
N LYS A 157 7.84 29.76 -8.39
CA LYS A 157 9.25 29.37 -8.18
C LYS A 157 9.69 28.17 -9.00
N VAL A 158 8.78 27.32 -9.46
CA VAL A 158 9.07 26.13 -10.27
C VAL A 158 8.36 26.21 -11.61
N LYS A 159 7.07 25.82 -11.68
CA LYS A 159 6.27 25.79 -12.92
C LYS A 159 4.79 25.95 -12.63
N GLY A 160 4.08 26.68 -13.49
CA GLY A 160 2.63 26.82 -13.41
C GLY A 160 1.89 25.48 -13.50
N GLY A 161 0.76 25.36 -12.78
CA GLY A 161 -0.10 24.16 -12.76
C GLY A 161 0.33 23.06 -11.80
N LEU A 162 1.46 23.20 -11.09
CA LEU A 162 1.90 22.27 -10.07
C LEU A 162 1.06 22.41 -8.79
N SER A 163 1.05 21.39 -7.95
CA SER A 163 0.34 21.43 -6.66
C SER A 163 1.11 20.66 -5.62
N ALA A 164 1.03 21.14 -4.39
CA ALA A 164 1.54 20.45 -3.21
C ALA A 164 0.40 20.04 -2.28
N GLY A 165 0.69 19.08 -1.43
CA GLY A 165 -0.22 18.65 -0.38
C GLY A 165 0.52 17.75 0.60
N ARG A 166 0.14 17.83 1.86
CA ARG A 166 0.83 17.19 2.99
C ARG A 166 1.16 15.71 2.75
N VAL A 167 0.18 14.90 2.38
CA VAL A 167 0.39 13.45 2.17
C VAL A 167 0.98 13.15 0.80
N GLN A 168 0.51 13.83 -0.26
CA GLN A 168 0.97 13.55 -1.63
C GLN A 168 2.44 13.92 -1.83
N SER A 169 2.90 15.06 -1.31
CA SER A 169 4.29 15.50 -1.49
C SER A 169 5.26 14.57 -0.77
N VAL A 170 4.90 14.12 0.42
CA VAL A 170 5.68 13.16 1.20
C VAL A 170 5.69 11.77 0.53
N ALA A 171 4.59 11.36 -0.10
CA ALA A 171 4.57 10.11 -0.88
C ALA A 171 5.49 10.18 -2.10
N VAL A 172 5.56 11.33 -2.80
CA VAL A 172 6.52 11.55 -3.89
C VAL A 172 7.95 11.54 -3.38
N ARG A 173 8.22 12.18 -2.22
CA ARG A 173 9.54 12.16 -1.57
C ARG A 173 10.05 10.74 -1.34
N LEU A 174 9.22 9.82 -0.82
CA LEU A 174 9.59 8.41 -0.64
C LEU A 174 10.08 7.75 -1.94
N LEU A 175 9.42 8.07 -3.06
CA LEU A 175 9.77 7.54 -4.36
C LEU A 175 11.07 8.17 -4.90
N VAL A 176 11.25 9.48 -4.70
CA VAL A 176 12.46 10.20 -5.11
C VAL A 176 13.69 9.73 -4.33
N GLU A 177 13.58 9.58 -3.01
CA GLU A 177 14.67 9.05 -2.18
C GLU A 177 15.05 7.62 -2.61
N LYS A 178 14.04 6.78 -2.87
CA LYS A 178 14.27 5.41 -3.36
C LYS A 178 14.93 5.39 -4.74
N GLU A 179 14.53 6.27 -5.65
CA GLU A 179 15.13 6.36 -6.98
C GLU A 179 16.58 6.82 -6.92
N ARG A 180 16.94 7.75 -6.01
CA ARG A 180 18.31 8.18 -5.76
C ARG A 180 19.15 7.04 -5.21
N GLU A 181 18.66 6.34 -4.20
CA GLU A 181 19.32 5.15 -3.66
C GLU A 181 19.62 4.11 -4.74
N ILE A 182 18.72 3.94 -5.71
CA ILE A 182 18.92 3.02 -6.84
C ILE A 182 19.95 3.56 -7.83
N ARG A 183 19.92 4.85 -8.14
CA ARG A 183 20.87 5.48 -9.08
C ARG A 183 22.30 5.52 -8.56
N ASP A 184 22.45 5.74 -7.25
CA ASP A 184 23.75 5.80 -6.58
C ASP A 184 24.30 4.40 -6.25
N TYR A 185 23.51 3.36 -6.45
CA TYR A 185 23.90 2.00 -6.13
C TYR A 185 24.97 1.47 -7.09
N VAL A 186 26.12 1.09 -6.53
CA VAL A 186 27.21 0.44 -7.26
C VAL A 186 27.07 -1.07 -7.14
N SER A 187 26.78 -1.72 -8.25
CA SER A 187 26.66 -3.19 -8.29
C SER A 187 28.03 -3.86 -8.20
N THR A 188 28.19 -4.73 -7.23
CA THR A 188 29.36 -5.62 -7.07
C THR A 188 29.01 -7.01 -7.56
N SER A 189 30.01 -7.79 -7.98
CA SER A 189 29.82 -9.20 -8.33
C SER A 189 30.58 -10.11 -7.40
N SER A 190 30.01 -11.30 -7.14
CA SER A 190 30.62 -12.40 -6.43
C SER A 190 30.29 -13.72 -7.13
N PHE A 191 31.04 -14.76 -6.81
CA PHE A 191 30.76 -16.12 -7.30
C PHE A 191 30.13 -16.92 -6.17
N LYS A 192 28.87 -17.30 -6.35
CA LYS A 192 28.16 -18.24 -5.47
C LYS A 192 28.40 -19.66 -5.95
N VAL A 193 28.77 -20.52 -5.02
CA VAL A 193 29.04 -21.91 -5.33
C VAL A 193 27.88 -22.79 -4.88
N GLU A 194 27.45 -23.63 -5.81
CA GLU A 194 26.44 -24.67 -5.55
C GLU A 194 26.99 -26.04 -6.02
N ALA A 195 26.59 -27.09 -5.34
CA ALA A 195 26.89 -28.44 -5.70
C ALA A 195 25.60 -29.27 -5.82
N ILE A 196 25.60 -30.19 -6.79
CA ILE A 196 24.56 -31.21 -6.91
C ILE A 196 25.17 -32.53 -6.44
N PHE A 197 24.54 -33.10 -5.42
CA PHE A 197 24.92 -34.38 -4.83
C PHE A 197 23.82 -35.42 -5.03
N LYS A 198 24.20 -36.69 -4.97
CA LYS A 198 23.30 -37.84 -4.78
C LYS A 198 23.53 -38.44 -3.40
N ASN A 199 22.44 -38.78 -2.74
CA ASN A 199 22.51 -39.57 -1.52
C ASN A 199 22.69 -41.06 -1.81
N SER A 200 22.87 -41.89 -0.77
CA SER A 200 23.00 -43.34 -0.88
C SER A 200 21.84 -44.07 -1.59
N LYS A 201 20.69 -43.41 -1.74
CA LYS A 201 19.51 -43.91 -2.47
C LYS A 201 19.40 -43.37 -3.89
N GLY A 202 20.45 -42.71 -4.39
CA GLY A 202 20.51 -42.17 -5.75
C GLY A 202 19.64 -40.93 -6.00
N LYS A 203 19.13 -40.27 -4.94
CA LYS A 203 18.31 -39.05 -5.09
C LYS A 203 19.19 -37.82 -5.11
N GLU A 204 19.00 -36.98 -6.14
CA GLU A 204 19.72 -35.74 -6.33
C GLU A 204 19.15 -34.63 -5.46
N PHE A 205 20.03 -33.75 -4.99
CA PHE A 205 19.68 -32.52 -4.29
C PHE A 205 20.79 -31.46 -4.47
N THR A 206 20.47 -30.20 -4.26
CA THR A 206 21.40 -29.07 -4.37
C THR A 206 21.81 -28.59 -2.99
N ALA A 207 23.10 -28.32 -2.83
CA ALA A 207 23.66 -27.68 -1.64
C ALA A 207 24.44 -26.41 -2.03
N ARG A 208 24.47 -25.42 -1.17
CA ARG A 208 25.16 -24.14 -1.39
C ARG A 208 26.33 -24.03 -0.45
N LEU A 209 27.43 -23.50 -0.95
CA LEU A 209 28.58 -23.17 -0.10
C LEU A 209 28.25 -22.00 0.82
N SER A 210 28.76 -22.02 2.05
CA SER A 210 28.56 -20.93 3.01
C SER A 210 29.19 -19.62 2.58
N ASN A 211 30.32 -19.70 1.87
CA ASN A 211 31.11 -18.54 1.48
C ASN A 211 30.88 -18.22 0.00
N GLU A 212 30.98 -16.94 -0.33
CA GLU A 212 31.04 -16.44 -1.70
C GLU A 212 32.48 -16.02 -2.02
N PHE A 213 32.91 -16.16 -3.27
CA PHE A 213 34.21 -15.69 -3.72
C PHE A 213 34.09 -14.37 -4.46
N ASN A 214 34.98 -13.43 -4.16
CA ASN A 214 34.94 -12.11 -4.78
C ASN A 214 35.64 -12.07 -6.15
N SER A 215 36.47 -13.07 -6.47
CA SER A 215 37.17 -13.17 -7.75
C SER A 215 36.85 -14.50 -8.44
N LYS A 216 37.05 -14.53 -9.75
CA LYS A 216 36.97 -15.76 -10.57
C LYS A 216 38.08 -16.71 -10.19
N GLU A 217 39.27 -16.20 -9.94
CA GLU A 217 40.48 -16.94 -9.59
C GLU A 217 40.29 -17.74 -8.31
N ASP A 218 39.73 -17.13 -7.27
CA ASP A 218 39.44 -17.82 -6.01
C ASP A 218 38.37 -18.90 -6.18
N ALA A 219 37.34 -18.64 -6.98
CA ALA A 219 36.32 -19.63 -7.28
C ALA A 219 36.90 -20.83 -8.04
N VAL A 220 37.76 -20.59 -9.03
CA VAL A 220 38.47 -21.65 -9.77
C VAL A 220 39.41 -22.45 -8.85
N ALA A 221 40.15 -21.77 -7.99
CA ALA A 221 41.04 -22.42 -7.01
C ALA A 221 40.24 -23.34 -6.07
N PHE A 222 39.09 -22.89 -5.58
CA PHE A 222 38.20 -23.73 -4.78
C PHE A 222 37.70 -24.96 -5.55
N LEU A 223 37.26 -24.80 -6.80
CA LEU A 223 36.80 -25.92 -7.63
C LEU A 223 37.92 -26.93 -7.89
N ASN A 224 39.15 -26.46 -8.17
CA ASN A 224 40.30 -27.31 -8.33
C ASN A 224 40.63 -28.12 -7.06
N ASN A 225 40.60 -27.44 -5.90
CA ASN A 225 40.83 -28.10 -4.62
C ASN A 225 39.74 -29.14 -4.30
N SER A 226 38.50 -28.88 -4.71
CA SER A 226 37.36 -29.80 -4.52
C SER A 226 37.40 -31.03 -5.45
N ASN A 227 38.26 -31.01 -6.46
CA ASN A 227 38.40 -32.13 -7.39
C ASN A 227 38.94 -33.37 -6.67
N GLY A 228 38.23 -34.51 -6.76
CA GLY A 228 38.56 -35.75 -6.06
C GLY A 228 38.43 -35.65 -4.53
N ALA A 229 37.70 -34.68 -4.00
CA ALA A 229 37.34 -34.63 -2.59
C ALA A 229 36.17 -35.57 -2.28
N THR A 230 36.17 -36.10 -1.07
CA THR A 230 35.02 -36.83 -0.52
C THR A 230 34.12 -35.89 0.23
N PHE A 231 32.83 -36.00 -0.03
CA PHE A 231 31.80 -35.19 0.64
C PHE A 231 30.95 -36.07 1.54
N SER A 232 30.73 -35.63 2.78
CA SER A 232 29.94 -36.40 3.73
C SER A 232 29.03 -35.47 4.55
N VAL A 233 27.87 -35.97 4.95
CA VAL A 233 26.94 -35.26 5.83
C VAL A 233 27.54 -35.20 7.22
N SER A 234 28.00 -34.02 7.64
CA SER A 234 28.64 -33.81 8.94
C SER A 234 27.66 -33.48 10.06
N GLU A 235 26.48 -32.95 9.72
CA GLU A 235 25.46 -32.59 10.71
C GLU A 235 24.06 -32.58 10.07
N ILE A 236 23.09 -33.11 10.80
CA ILE A 236 21.67 -33.06 10.42
C ILE A 236 20.88 -32.40 11.55
N VAL A 237 20.26 -31.26 11.28
CA VAL A 237 19.42 -30.56 12.23
C VAL A 237 17.98 -30.53 11.74
N LYS A 238 17.10 -31.23 12.43
CA LYS A 238 15.65 -31.19 12.18
C LYS A 238 15.00 -30.28 13.22
N LYS A 239 14.22 -29.32 12.74
CA LYS A 239 13.48 -28.38 13.60
C LYS A 239 12.02 -28.31 13.19
N PRO A 240 11.09 -28.43 14.15
CA PRO A 240 9.70 -28.18 13.86
C PRO A 240 9.51 -26.69 13.53
N LEU A 241 8.74 -26.40 12.50
CA LEU A 241 8.41 -25.04 12.06
C LEU A 241 6.89 -24.93 11.97
N LYS A 242 6.33 -23.92 12.64
CA LYS A 242 4.91 -23.58 12.54
C LYS A 242 4.74 -22.30 11.74
N LYS A 243 4.00 -22.38 10.63
CA LYS A 243 3.59 -21.20 9.86
C LYS A 243 2.15 -20.88 10.21
N SER A 244 1.92 -19.72 10.85
CA SER A 244 0.58 -19.26 11.21
C SER A 244 -0.10 -18.56 10.06
N ALA A 245 -1.43 -18.70 9.98
CA ALA A 245 -2.22 -17.93 9.04
C ALA A 245 -2.10 -16.43 9.31
N PRO A 246 -2.09 -15.62 8.28
CA PRO A 246 -2.14 -14.17 8.44
C PRO A 246 -3.52 -13.73 8.95
N ALA A 247 -3.57 -12.57 9.62
CA ALA A 247 -4.81 -11.97 10.12
C ALA A 247 -5.83 -11.67 8.99
N PRO A 248 -7.11 -11.50 9.30
CA PRO A 248 -8.10 -10.97 8.35
C PRO A 248 -7.64 -9.65 7.73
N PHE A 249 -8.23 -9.27 6.61
CA PHE A 249 -7.80 -8.09 5.88
C PHE A 249 -8.13 -6.77 6.58
N THR A 250 -7.14 -5.89 6.64
CA THR A 250 -7.30 -4.45 6.70
C THR A 250 -7.40 -3.88 5.28
N THR A 251 -7.75 -2.60 5.13
CA THR A 251 -7.69 -1.90 3.83
C THR A 251 -6.33 -2.06 3.16
N SER A 252 -5.26 -1.81 3.90
CA SER A 252 -3.89 -1.86 3.39
C SER A 252 -3.51 -3.26 2.92
N THR A 253 -3.73 -4.28 3.74
CA THR A 253 -3.38 -5.66 3.40
C THR A 253 -4.26 -6.22 2.26
N LEU A 254 -5.52 -5.78 2.16
CA LEU A 254 -6.39 -6.11 1.02
C LEU A 254 -5.85 -5.52 -0.28
N GLN A 255 -5.45 -4.25 -0.28
CA GLN A 255 -4.86 -3.58 -1.43
C GLN A 255 -3.57 -4.28 -1.88
N GLN A 256 -2.71 -4.66 -0.94
CA GLN A 256 -1.46 -5.37 -1.21
C GLN A 256 -1.71 -6.74 -1.86
N GLU A 257 -2.54 -7.57 -1.25
CA GLU A 257 -2.80 -8.92 -1.77
C GLU A 257 -3.61 -8.92 -3.08
N ALA A 258 -4.56 -7.99 -3.24
CA ALA A 258 -5.29 -7.83 -4.50
C ALA A 258 -4.36 -7.40 -5.65
N SER A 259 -3.39 -6.53 -5.36
CA SER A 259 -2.37 -6.14 -6.35
C SER A 259 -1.52 -7.35 -6.78
N ARG A 260 -1.06 -8.16 -5.82
CA ARG A 260 -0.20 -9.31 -6.09
C ARG A 260 -0.93 -10.47 -6.77
N LYS A 261 -2.10 -10.85 -6.25
CA LYS A 261 -2.82 -12.05 -6.72
C LYS A 261 -3.79 -11.80 -7.86
N LEU A 262 -4.37 -10.61 -7.91
CA LEU A 262 -5.39 -10.27 -8.89
C LEU A 262 -4.89 -9.29 -9.94
N SER A 263 -3.70 -8.71 -9.76
CA SER A 263 -3.14 -7.62 -10.57
C SER A 263 -4.07 -6.38 -10.59
N PHE A 264 -4.78 -6.14 -9.48
CA PHE A 264 -5.63 -4.96 -9.35
C PHE A 264 -4.82 -3.75 -8.88
N PRO A 265 -4.87 -2.62 -9.59
CA PRO A 265 -4.43 -1.35 -9.04
C PRO A 265 -5.15 -1.06 -7.72
N VAL A 266 -4.50 -0.31 -6.83
CA VAL A 266 -5.05 0.02 -5.51
C VAL A 266 -6.43 0.72 -5.62
N SER A 267 -6.59 1.63 -6.58
CA SER A 267 -7.86 2.31 -6.86
C SER A 267 -8.95 1.35 -7.33
N LYS A 268 -8.62 0.38 -8.21
CA LYS A 268 -9.56 -0.65 -8.66
C LYS A 268 -9.99 -1.54 -7.50
N THR A 269 -9.06 -1.94 -6.63
CA THR A 269 -9.36 -2.74 -5.44
C THR A 269 -10.41 -2.06 -4.58
N MET A 270 -10.23 -0.76 -4.29
CA MET A 270 -11.19 -0.01 -3.46
C MET A 270 -12.54 0.18 -4.15
N SER A 271 -12.57 0.44 -5.46
CA SER A 271 -13.82 0.55 -6.20
C SER A 271 -14.61 -0.76 -6.24
N VAL A 272 -13.92 -1.90 -6.38
CA VAL A 272 -14.58 -3.22 -6.36
C VAL A 272 -15.05 -3.58 -4.95
N ALA A 273 -14.23 -3.30 -3.92
CA ALA A 273 -14.60 -3.51 -2.52
C ALA A 273 -15.82 -2.65 -2.12
N GLN A 274 -15.89 -1.39 -2.57
CA GLN A 274 -17.04 -0.52 -2.35
C GLN A 274 -18.33 -1.14 -2.92
N ARG A 275 -18.29 -1.68 -4.13
CA ARG A 275 -19.47 -2.34 -4.73
C ARG A 275 -19.87 -3.61 -3.97
N LEU A 276 -18.91 -4.41 -3.50
CA LEU A 276 -19.19 -5.58 -2.67
C LEU A 276 -19.84 -5.19 -1.33
N TYR A 277 -19.36 -4.13 -0.69
CA TYR A 277 -19.95 -3.60 0.54
C TYR A 277 -21.39 -3.09 0.31
N GLU A 278 -21.59 -2.25 -0.70
CA GLU A 278 -22.89 -1.68 -1.03
C GLU A 278 -23.93 -2.74 -1.42
N SER A 279 -23.48 -3.87 -1.95
CA SER A 279 -24.30 -5.04 -2.24
C SER A 279 -24.54 -5.93 -1.01
N GLY A 280 -23.92 -5.62 0.12
CA GLY A 280 -24.05 -6.37 1.37
C GLY A 280 -23.25 -7.67 1.43
N HIS A 281 -22.23 -7.83 0.58
CA HIS A 281 -21.43 -9.07 0.53
C HIS A 281 -20.23 -9.07 1.48
N ILE A 282 -19.70 -7.91 1.82
CA ILE A 282 -18.57 -7.76 2.75
C ILE A 282 -18.86 -6.66 3.78
N THR A 283 -18.11 -6.67 4.89
CA THR A 283 -18.07 -5.57 5.85
C THR A 283 -17.43 -4.32 5.25
N TYR A 284 -17.53 -3.21 5.93
CA TYR A 284 -16.96 -1.94 5.49
C TYR A 284 -15.46 -2.06 5.21
N MET A 285 -15.05 -1.68 4.02
CA MET A 285 -13.71 -1.95 3.49
C MET A 285 -12.65 -0.93 3.91
N ARG A 286 -13.02 0.19 4.53
CA ARG A 286 -12.07 1.18 5.05
C ARG A 286 -11.84 0.95 6.55
N THR A 287 -10.97 0.02 6.87
CA THR A 287 -10.64 -0.35 8.24
C THR A 287 -9.16 -0.67 8.40
N ASP A 288 -8.59 -0.35 9.53
CA ASP A 288 -7.27 -0.78 9.99
C ASP A 288 -7.36 -1.88 11.06
N SER A 289 -8.58 -2.31 11.37
CA SER A 289 -8.84 -3.39 12.31
C SER A 289 -8.67 -4.78 11.67
N VAL A 290 -8.15 -5.71 12.46
CA VAL A 290 -8.08 -7.14 12.14
C VAL A 290 -9.05 -7.98 12.96
N ASN A 291 -9.91 -7.33 13.78
CA ASN A 291 -10.84 -7.99 14.66
C ASN A 291 -12.01 -8.60 13.89
N LEU A 292 -12.54 -9.70 14.39
CA LEU A 292 -13.79 -10.31 13.93
C LEU A 292 -14.78 -10.36 15.08
N SER A 293 -16.06 -10.16 14.81
CA SER A 293 -17.12 -10.40 15.79
C SER A 293 -17.20 -11.88 16.16
N SER A 294 -17.74 -12.17 17.34
CA SER A 294 -17.96 -13.56 17.78
C SER A 294 -18.81 -14.36 16.79
N LEU A 295 -19.85 -13.73 16.24
CA LEU A 295 -20.71 -14.35 15.22
C LEU A 295 -19.91 -14.72 13.96
N ALA A 296 -19.04 -13.82 13.48
CA ALA A 296 -18.20 -14.08 12.31
C ALA A 296 -17.19 -15.22 12.56
N ILE A 297 -16.62 -15.29 13.76
CA ILE A 297 -15.72 -16.38 14.17
C ILE A 297 -16.47 -17.71 14.19
N ASP A 298 -17.68 -17.75 14.76
CA ASP A 298 -18.49 -18.97 14.84
C ASP A 298 -18.95 -19.46 13.46
N GLU A 299 -19.33 -18.55 12.56
CA GLU A 299 -19.68 -18.89 11.18
C GLU A 299 -18.46 -19.38 10.39
N ALA A 300 -17.33 -18.71 10.50
CA ALA A 300 -16.07 -19.14 9.88
C ALA A 300 -15.65 -20.52 10.39
N LYS A 301 -15.76 -20.77 11.71
CA LYS A 301 -15.52 -22.09 12.30
C LYS A 301 -16.38 -23.17 11.66
N LYS A 302 -17.69 -22.93 11.54
CA LYS A 302 -18.63 -23.88 10.92
C LYS A 302 -18.22 -24.19 9.48
N GLN A 303 -17.87 -23.16 8.69
CA GLN A 303 -17.45 -23.35 7.31
C GLN A 303 -16.14 -24.11 7.19
N VAL A 304 -15.16 -23.82 8.05
CA VAL A 304 -13.87 -24.56 8.07
C VAL A 304 -14.11 -26.02 8.41
N ILE A 305 -14.93 -26.32 9.42
CA ILE A 305 -15.24 -27.70 9.80
C ILE A 305 -15.97 -28.44 8.67
N THR A 306 -16.94 -27.80 8.03
CA THR A 306 -17.69 -28.38 6.91
C THR A 306 -16.82 -28.68 5.71
N ALA A 307 -15.91 -27.76 5.35
CA ALA A 307 -15.09 -27.88 4.13
C ALA A 307 -13.82 -28.75 4.33
N PHE A 308 -13.23 -28.75 5.53
CA PHE A 308 -11.90 -29.32 5.77
C PHE A 308 -11.86 -30.31 6.97
N GLY A 309 -12.89 -30.34 7.80
CA GLY A 309 -12.95 -31.14 9.00
C GLY A 309 -12.47 -30.40 10.26
N GLU A 310 -12.82 -30.94 11.43
CA GLU A 310 -12.55 -30.33 12.73
C GLU A 310 -11.04 -30.17 13.02
N SER A 311 -10.22 -31.09 12.49
CA SER A 311 -8.77 -31.04 12.64
C SER A 311 -8.12 -29.76 12.09
N TYR A 312 -8.77 -29.06 11.15
CA TYR A 312 -8.31 -27.80 10.56
C TYR A 312 -8.76 -26.55 11.29
N SER A 313 -9.75 -26.66 12.17
CA SER A 313 -10.34 -25.51 12.87
C SER A 313 -9.47 -25.03 14.03
N ASN A 314 -9.26 -23.71 14.10
CA ASN A 314 -8.58 -23.03 15.20
C ASN A 314 -9.09 -21.59 15.34
N PRO A 315 -10.32 -21.40 15.79
CA PRO A 315 -10.91 -20.07 15.96
C PRO A 315 -10.07 -19.23 16.91
N LYS A 316 -9.79 -17.99 16.52
CA LYS A 316 -9.02 -17.06 17.34
C LYS A 316 -9.33 -15.61 17.02
N ASN A 317 -9.16 -14.76 18.01
CA ASN A 317 -9.15 -13.31 17.85
C ASN A 317 -7.75 -12.83 17.48
N TYR A 318 -7.71 -11.76 16.70
CA TYR A 318 -6.50 -11.03 16.39
C TYR A 318 -6.57 -9.67 17.07
N ASN A 319 -5.43 -9.24 17.63
CA ASN A 319 -5.34 -7.91 18.23
C ASN A 319 -4.73 -6.95 17.23
N THR A 320 -5.38 -5.82 17.05
CA THR A 320 -4.85 -4.72 16.25
C THR A 320 -3.65 -4.09 16.95
N LYS A 321 -2.52 -4.02 16.28
CA LYS A 321 -1.28 -3.44 16.84
C LYS A 321 -1.24 -1.92 16.73
N SER A 322 -2.08 -1.32 15.90
CA SER A 322 -2.14 0.12 15.70
C SER A 322 -2.80 0.81 16.89
N LYS A 323 -2.12 1.81 17.47
CA LYS A 323 -2.70 2.68 18.52
C LYS A 323 -3.79 3.61 17.97
N SER A 324 -3.86 3.79 16.65
CA SER A 324 -4.82 4.61 15.94
C SER A 324 -6.03 3.81 15.42
N ALA A 325 -6.09 2.52 15.67
CA ALA A 325 -7.19 1.68 15.23
C ALA A 325 -8.48 2.14 15.91
N GLN A 326 -9.50 2.41 15.12
CA GLN A 326 -10.86 2.58 15.62
C GLN A 326 -11.28 1.22 16.19
N GLN A 327 -11.21 1.06 17.49
CA GLN A 327 -11.38 -0.22 18.18
C GLN A 327 -12.73 -0.90 17.92
N ALA A 328 -13.72 -0.14 17.47
CA ALA A 328 -15.08 -0.62 17.18
C ALA A 328 -15.22 -1.27 15.79
N HIS A 329 -14.23 -1.13 14.88
CA HIS A 329 -14.34 -1.64 13.53
C HIS A 329 -13.94 -3.10 13.44
N GLU A 330 -14.62 -3.84 12.55
CA GLU A 330 -14.22 -5.19 12.14
C GLU A 330 -13.24 -5.13 10.96
N ALA A 331 -12.54 -6.25 10.74
CA ALA A 331 -11.78 -6.50 9.53
C ALA A 331 -12.68 -6.57 8.29
N VAL A 332 -12.08 -6.48 7.11
CA VAL A 332 -12.79 -6.75 5.85
C VAL A 332 -13.04 -8.26 5.75
N ARG A 333 -14.31 -8.65 5.85
CA ARG A 333 -14.76 -10.06 5.83
C ARG A 333 -16.05 -10.23 5.04
N PRO A 334 -16.40 -11.45 4.62
CA PRO A 334 -17.73 -11.75 4.12
C PRO A 334 -18.80 -11.49 5.18
N THR A 335 -19.99 -11.06 4.77
CA THR A 335 -21.17 -10.95 5.63
C THR A 335 -21.90 -12.28 5.76
N ASN A 336 -21.72 -13.19 4.79
CA ASN A 336 -22.28 -14.52 4.76
C ASN A 336 -21.23 -15.51 4.25
N PHE A 337 -20.70 -16.35 5.11
CA PHE A 337 -19.68 -17.33 4.80
C PHE A 337 -20.18 -18.53 3.98
N SER A 338 -21.48 -18.78 3.97
CA SER A 338 -22.09 -19.86 3.20
C SER A 338 -22.49 -19.45 1.77
N MET A 339 -22.34 -18.15 1.42
CA MET A 339 -22.69 -17.67 0.09
C MET A 339 -21.73 -18.25 -0.96
N SER A 340 -22.28 -18.86 -2.00
CA SER A 340 -21.46 -19.34 -3.12
C SER A 340 -20.83 -18.17 -3.85
N VAL A 341 -19.52 -18.25 -4.08
CA VAL A 341 -18.74 -17.29 -4.87
C VAL A 341 -19.33 -17.14 -6.28
N ASP A 342 -19.93 -18.20 -6.84
CA ASP A 342 -20.54 -18.22 -8.18
C ASP A 342 -21.83 -17.40 -8.26
N SER A 343 -22.44 -17.04 -7.13
CA SER A 343 -23.61 -16.15 -7.11
C SER A 343 -23.28 -14.71 -7.51
N ILE A 344 -22.01 -14.32 -7.42
CA ILE A 344 -21.52 -13.00 -7.83
C ILE A 344 -21.26 -13.01 -9.33
N LYS A 345 -22.06 -12.25 -10.08
CA LYS A 345 -21.99 -12.23 -11.55
C LYS A 345 -20.80 -11.43 -12.10
N ASP A 346 -20.44 -10.33 -11.43
CA ASP A 346 -19.32 -9.48 -11.86
C ASP A 346 -17.99 -10.20 -11.60
N TYR A 347 -17.18 -10.34 -12.63
CA TYR A 347 -15.92 -11.10 -12.58
C TYR A 347 -14.91 -10.54 -11.56
N ASP A 348 -14.76 -9.22 -11.52
CA ASP A 348 -13.81 -8.58 -10.61
C ASP A 348 -14.29 -8.66 -9.15
N GLN A 349 -15.60 -8.49 -8.92
CA GLN A 349 -16.19 -8.66 -7.59
C GLN A 349 -16.06 -10.11 -7.10
N LYS A 350 -16.31 -11.09 -7.98
CA LYS A 350 -16.15 -12.51 -7.67
C LYS A 350 -14.73 -12.84 -7.22
N ARG A 351 -13.71 -12.35 -7.96
CA ARG A 351 -12.29 -12.59 -7.63
C ARG A 351 -11.91 -11.94 -6.30
N LEU A 352 -12.32 -10.69 -6.07
CA LEU A 352 -11.99 -9.98 -4.83
C LEU A 352 -12.72 -10.60 -3.63
N TYR A 353 -13.99 -10.97 -3.78
CA TYR A 353 -14.75 -11.66 -2.75
C TYR A 353 -14.12 -13.00 -2.37
N SER A 354 -13.73 -13.81 -3.37
CA SER A 354 -13.04 -15.07 -3.13
C SER A 354 -11.73 -14.87 -2.34
N LEU A 355 -10.96 -13.82 -2.67
CA LEU A 355 -9.74 -13.48 -1.95
C LEU A 355 -10.03 -13.15 -0.47
N ILE A 356 -11.08 -12.34 -0.22
CA ILE A 356 -11.50 -11.94 1.13
C ILE A 356 -12.02 -13.16 1.92
N LEU A 357 -12.87 -13.98 1.32
CA LEU A 357 -13.41 -15.19 1.93
C LEU A 357 -12.29 -16.15 2.34
N ASN A 358 -11.41 -16.48 1.40
CA ASN A 358 -10.31 -17.43 1.64
C ASN A 358 -9.36 -16.92 2.73
N ARG A 359 -9.06 -15.62 2.76
CA ARG A 359 -8.22 -15.03 3.80
C ARG A 359 -8.87 -15.09 5.17
N THR A 360 -10.17 -14.78 5.25
CA THR A 360 -10.91 -14.80 6.51
C THR A 360 -11.01 -16.22 7.05
N LEU A 361 -11.38 -17.20 6.22
CA LEU A 361 -11.43 -18.61 6.64
C LEU A 361 -10.04 -19.11 7.06
N ALA A 362 -8.99 -18.84 6.27
CA ALA A 362 -7.63 -19.23 6.59
C ALA A 362 -7.16 -18.68 7.94
N SER A 363 -7.58 -17.46 8.30
CA SER A 363 -7.25 -16.84 9.59
C SER A 363 -7.80 -17.63 10.79
N GLN A 364 -8.86 -18.42 10.58
CA GLN A 364 -9.53 -19.25 11.59
C GLN A 364 -9.14 -20.72 11.50
N MET A 365 -8.10 -21.04 10.69
CA MET A 365 -7.57 -22.39 10.54
C MET A 365 -6.31 -22.61 11.37
N LYS A 366 -6.00 -23.88 11.64
CA LYS A 366 -4.76 -24.28 12.32
C LYS A 366 -3.52 -23.84 11.53
N PRO A 367 -2.41 -23.49 12.21
CA PRO A 367 -1.13 -23.30 11.57
C PRO A 367 -0.72 -24.51 10.74
N ALA A 368 0.02 -24.28 9.69
CA ALA A 368 0.73 -25.34 9.02
C ALA A 368 1.93 -25.80 9.87
N GLU A 369 2.09 -27.11 9.99
CA GLU A 369 3.20 -27.73 10.70
C GLU A 369 4.16 -28.33 9.70
N LEU A 370 5.39 -27.84 9.73
CA LEU A 370 6.45 -28.26 8.84
C LEU A 370 7.63 -28.80 9.67
N GLU A 371 8.42 -29.63 9.06
CA GLU A 371 9.74 -30.01 9.58
C GLU A 371 10.79 -29.42 8.64
N LYS A 372 11.58 -28.49 9.16
CA LYS A 372 12.72 -27.96 8.41
C LYS A 372 13.96 -28.80 8.73
N THR A 373 14.53 -29.43 7.69
CA THR A 373 15.78 -30.17 7.77
C THR A 373 16.89 -29.30 7.19
N ASN A 374 17.93 -29.06 7.97
CA ASN A 374 19.16 -28.45 7.50
C ASN A 374 20.27 -29.47 7.60
N ILE A 375 21.08 -29.62 6.56
CA ILE A 375 22.25 -30.46 6.56
C ILE A 375 23.51 -29.65 6.29
N LYS A 376 24.60 -30.02 6.95
CA LYS A 376 25.94 -29.56 6.65
C LYS A 376 26.70 -30.70 5.96
N ILE A 377 27.41 -30.34 4.92
CA ILE A 377 28.22 -31.31 4.14
C ILE A 377 29.65 -30.83 4.18
N SER A 378 30.53 -31.66 4.74
CA SER A 378 31.95 -31.39 4.83
C SER A 378 32.68 -31.83 3.54
N ASN A 379 33.76 -31.11 3.24
CA ASN A 379 34.69 -31.40 2.15
C ASN A 379 35.99 -31.94 2.78
N SER A 380 36.45 -33.09 2.33
CA SER A 380 37.67 -33.73 2.85
C SER A 380 38.97 -32.97 2.55
N LYS A 381 38.95 -32.04 1.60
CA LYS A 381 40.13 -31.27 1.15
C LYS A 381 40.08 -29.77 1.56
N GLY A 382 39.07 -29.35 2.30
CA GLY A 382 38.92 -27.94 2.70
C GLY A 382 38.06 -27.77 3.94
N ALA A 383 38.08 -26.57 4.52
CA ALA A 383 37.28 -26.22 5.68
C ALA A 383 35.86 -25.70 5.28
N GLU A 384 35.64 -25.50 4.01
CA GLU A 384 34.39 -24.95 3.49
C GLU A 384 33.28 -26.00 3.58
N ILE A 385 32.12 -25.52 4.04
CA ILE A 385 30.94 -26.36 4.31
C ILE A 385 29.83 -26.01 3.32
N PHE A 386 29.25 -27.03 2.71
CA PHE A 386 28.01 -26.86 1.96
C PHE A 386 26.80 -27.02 2.88
N PHE A 387 25.77 -26.25 2.60
CA PHE A 387 24.49 -26.28 3.30
C PHE A 387 23.36 -26.65 2.33
N ALA A 388 22.49 -27.54 2.75
CA ALA A 388 21.22 -27.74 2.10
C ALA A 388 20.10 -27.64 3.13
N SER A 389 18.97 -27.05 2.71
CA SER A 389 17.78 -26.99 3.53
C SER A 389 16.57 -27.45 2.75
N GLY A 390 15.62 -28.07 3.45
CA GLY A 390 14.35 -28.49 2.88
C GLY A 390 13.26 -28.46 3.92
N GLU A 391 12.02 -28.24 3.46
CA GLU A 391 10.84 -28.24 4.30
C GLU A 391 9.91 -29.40 3.90
N VAL A 392 9.48 -30.16 4.88
CA VAL A 392 8.46 -31.20 4.70
C VAL A 392 7.20 -30.77 5.44
N ILE A 393 6.09 -30.69 4.73
CA ILE A 393 4.80 -30.38 5.33
C ILE A 393 4.28 -31.64 6.04
N LYS A 394 4.15 -31.57 7.37
CA LYS A 394 3.54 -32.64 8.19
C LYS A 394 2.03 -32.47 8.27
N PHE A 395 1.58 -31.21 8.38
CA PHE A 395 0.18 -30.82 8.34
C PHE A 395 0.05 -29.50 7.60
N ASP A 396 -0.74 -29.47 6.55
CA ASP A 396 -0.86 -28.31 5.67
C ASP A 396 -1.63 -27.12 6.30
N GLY A 397 -2.54 -27.41 7.26
CA GLY A 397 -3.28 -26.37 7.95
C GLY A 397 -3.93 -25.37 7.01
N TYR A 398 -3.76 -24.07 7.28
CA TYR A 398 -4.33 -23.00 6.45
C TYR A 398 -3.74 -22.93 5.02
N LEU A 399 -2.57 -23.51 4.79
CA LEU A 399 -1.93 -23.52 3.45
C LEU A 399 -2.77 -24.30 2.42
N LYS A 400 -3.65 -25.18 2.87
CA LYS A 400 -4.61 -25.88 2.01
C LYS A 400 -5.56 -24.94 1.30
N LEU A 401 -5.89 -23.80 1.93
CA LEU A 401 -6.82 -22.80 1.40
C LEU A 401 -6.13 -21.52 0.91
N TYR A 402 -5.05 -21.09 1.58
CA TYR A 402 -4.51 -19.77 1.39
C TYR A 402 -2.98 -19.73 1.48
N GLN A 403 -2.35 -19.15 0.46
CA GLN A 403 -0.92 -18.86 0.45
C GLN A 403 -0.72 -17.35 0.40
N VAL A 404 0.20 -16.82 1.22
CA VAL A 404 0.55 -15.40 1.23
C VAL A 404 1.52 -15.12 0.08
N SER A 405 1.24 -14.07 -0.69
CA SER A 405 2.15 -13.61 -1.74
C SER A 405 3.25 -12.72 -1.16
N LYS A 406 4.45 -12.81 -1.72
CA LYS A 406 5.57 -11.90 -1.40
C LYS A 406 5.82 -10.98 -2.59
N ASP A 407 6.29 -9.74 -2.33
CA ASP A 407 6.60 -8.77 -3.40
C ASP A 407 7.82 -9.17 -4.22
N ASP A 408 8.77 -9.86 -3.60
CA ASP A 408 10.08 -10.21 -4.15
C ASP A 408 10.35 -11.68 -3.81
N ASP A 409 9.64 -12.58 -4.50
CA ASP A 409 9.93 -14.01 -4.39
C ASP A 409 11.18 -14.31 -5.21
N ASN A 410 12.33 -14.35 -4.52
CA ASN A 410 13.62 -14.64 -5.14
C ASN A 410 13.75 -16.11 -5.65
N GLY A 411 12.63 -16.84 -5.69
CA GLY A 411 12.58 -18.19 -6.23
C GLY A 411 13.36 -19.24 -5.40
N GLU A 412 13.79 -18.89 -4.21
CA GLU A 412 14.41 -19.82 -3.27
C GLU A 412 13.32 -20.67 -2.61
N ASN A 413 12.77 -21.59 -3.37
CA ASN A 413 12.01 -22.68 -2.77
C ASN A 413 13.02 -23.67 -2.16
N ASP A 414 13.04 -23.74 -0.84
CA ASP A 414 13.65 -24.87 -0.14
C ASP A 414 12.93 -26.14 -0.64
N GLY A 415 13.58 -26.89 -1.53
CA GLY A 415 13.01 -28.13 -2.11
C GLY A 415 12.77 -29.17 -1.02
N ILE A 416 12.12 -30.27 -1.39
CA ILE A 416 12.03 -31.43 -0.51
C ILE A 416 13.39 -32.13 -0.52
N LEU A 417 14.08 -32.14 0.62
CA LEU A 417 15.33 -32.89 0.75
C LEU A 417 15.03 -34.39 0.92
N PRO A 418 15.86 -35.28 0.31
CA PRO A 418 15.80 -36.70 0.63
C PRO A 418 16.18 -36.97 2.09
N GLY A 419 15.93 -38.18 2.56
CA GLY A 419 16.39 -38.60 3.89
C GLY A 419 17.90 -38.84 3.88
N PHE A 420 18.59 -38.46 4.97
CA PHE A 420 20.03 -38.62 5.17
C PHE A 420 20.32 -39.25 6.51
N ASN A 421 21.53 -39.89 6.58
CA ASN A 421 22.15 -40.32 7.83
C ASN A 421 23.39 -39.47 8.09
N GLU A 422 23.76 -39.31 9.37
CA GLU A 422 25.02 -38.65 9.74
C GLU A 422 26.20 -39.51 9.22
N ASN A 423 27.26 -38.84 8.79
CA ASN A 423 28.43 -39.43 8.14
C ASN A 423 28.15 -40.13 6.80
N GLU A 424 26.98 -39.99 6.22
CA GLU A 424 26.67 -40.51 4.90
C GLU A 424 27.57 -39.87 3.85
N VAL A 425 28.30 -40.71 3.09
CA VAL A 425 29.09 -40.23 1.97
C VAL A 425 28.18 -39.95 0.79
N LEU A 426 28.37 -38.80 0.18
CA LEU A 426 27.56 -38.30 -0.94
C LEU A 426 28.35 -38.43 -2.25
N GLU A 427 27.67 -38.87 -3.29
CA GLU A 427 28.21 -38.85 -4.66
C GLU A 427 28.10 -37.40 -5.19
N LEU A 428 29.24 -36.83 -5.59
CA LEU A 428 29.28 -35.55 -6.25
C LEU A 428 28.93 -35.68 -7.72
N CYS A 429 27.84 -35.06 -8.18
CA CYS A 429 27.50 -34.97 -9.60
C CYS A 429 28.21 -33.81 -10.29
N LYS A 430 28.15 -32.64 -9.66
CA LYS A 430 28.85 -31.44 -10.14
C LYS A 430 28.92 -30.35 -9.04
N ILE A 431 29.95 -29.53 -9.13
CA ILE A 431 30.03 -28.25 -8.43
C ILE A 431 30.07 -27.15 -9.49
N PHE A 432 29.38 -26.03 -9.24
CA PHE A 432 29.49 -24.88 -10.11
C PHE A 432 29.56 -23.58 -9.31
N ALA A 433 30.39 -22.66 -9.79
CA ALA A 433 30.51 -21.31 -9.31
C ALA A 433 29.86 -20.37 -10.32
N GLN A 434 28.79 -19.69 -9.91
CA GLN A 434 28.06 -18.77 -10.80
C GLN A 434 28.25 -17.33 -10.35
N GLN A 435 28.69 -16.49 -11.27
CA GLN A 435 28.75 -15.06 -11.03
C GLN A 435 27.35 -14.52 -10.75
N LYS A 436 27.20 -13.81 -9.65
CA LYS A 436 26.00 -13.10 -9.24
C LYS A 436 26.34 -11.65 -8.98
N PHE A 437 25.47 -10.78 -9.41
CA PHE A 437 25.60 -9.36 -9.15
C PHE A 437 24.68 -8.95 -8.02
N SER A 438 25.18 -8.10 -7.13
CA SER A 438 24.33 -7.45 -6.14
C SER A 438 23.28 -6.60 -6.85
N ARG A 439 22.10 -6.50 -6.25
CA ARG A 439 20.95 -5.77 -6.84
C ARG A 439 20.70 -4.50 -6.06
N PRO A 440 20.37 -3.39 -6.74
CA PRO A 440 19.87 -2.21 -6.06
C PRO A 440 18.57 -2.54 -5.32
N PRO A 441 18.18 -1.71 -4.34
CA PRO A 441 16.87 -1.81 -3.72
C PRO A 441 15.75 -1.79 -4.76
N TYR A 442 14.67 -2.49 -4.48
CA TYR A 442 13.54 -2.53 -5.40
C TYR A 442 12.74 -1.22 -5.38
N ARG A 443 12.34 -0.75 -6.58
CA ARG A 443 11.37 0.32 -6.70
C ARG A 443 10.03 -0.09 -6.11
N TYR A 444 9.31 0.87 -5.56
CA TYR A 444 7.96 0.61 -5.05
C TYR A 444 6.99 0.26 -6.18
N SER A 445 6.16 -0.76 -5.94
CA SER A 445 4.86 -0.93 -6.61
C SER A 445 3.80 -0.13 -5.83
N GLU A 446 2.59 0.00 -6.39
CA GLU A 446 1.48 0.60 -5.62
C GLU A 446 1.28 -0.11 -4.27
N ALA A 447 1.35 -1.46 -4.27
CA ALA A 447 1.19 -2.28 -3.06
C ALA A 447 2.28 -2.04 -2.01
N SER A 448 3.55 -2.02 -2.42
CA SER A 448 4.65 -1.79 -1.49
C SER A 448 4.72 -0.34 -1.02
N LEU A 449 4.25 0.63 -1.82
CA LEU A 449 4.10 2.02 -1.38
C LEU A 449 3.00 2.15 -0.31
N VAL A 450 1.83 1.50 -0.49
CA VAL A 450 0.79 1.45 0.55
C VAL A 450 1.34 0.88 1.85
N LYS A 451 2.06 -0.23 1.77
CA LYS A 451 2.70 -0.84 2.95
C LYS A 451 3.66 0.13 3.63
N LYS A 452 4.49 0.83 2.86
CA LYS A 452 5.46 1.79 3.41
C LYS A 452 4.79 3.00 4.06
N LEU A 453 3.72 3.54 3.45
CA LEU A 453 2.93 4.62 4.03
C LEU A 453 2.27 4.20 5.35
N GLU A 454 1.71 2.98 5.41
CA GLU A 454 1.13 2.42 6.63
C GLU A 454 2.19 2.26 7.74
N GLU A 455 3.37 1.67 7.43
CA GLU A 455 4.49 1.52 8.37
C GLU A 455 4.96 2.85 8.97
N LEU A 456 4.94 3.91 8.18
CA LEU A 456 5.32 5.26 8.60
C LEU A 456 4.17 6.03 9.29
N GLY A 457 2.95 5.47 9.33
CA GLY A 457 1.77 6.15 9.86
C GLY A 457 1.26 7.30 8.98
N ILE A 458 1.66 7.33 7.70
CA ILE A 458 1.33 8.38 6.73
C ILE A 458 0.04 8.00 6.00
N GLY A 459 -0.99 8.81 6.17
CA GLY A 459 -2.32 8.52 5.62
C GLY A 459 -3.14 7.56 6.48
N ARG A 460 -4.31 7.18 5.97
CA ARG A 460 -5.30 6.30 6.60
C ARG A 460 -5.99 5.45 5.52
N PRO A 461 -6.80 4.45 5.88
CA PRO A 461 -7.54 3.62 4.92
C PRO A 461 -8.27 4.39 3.82
N SER A 462 -8.78 5.58 4.14
CA SER A 462 -9.48 6.44 3.18
C SER A 462 -8.55 7.17 2.18
N THR A 463 -7.24 7.27 2.45
CA THR A 463 -6.32 8.13 1.69
C THR A 463 -5.25 7.42 0.89
N TYR A 464 -4.95 6.16 1.14
CA TYR A 464 -3.91 5.43 0.39
C TYR A 464 -4.19 5.44 -1.12
N ALA A 465 -5.35 4.96 -1.54
CA ALA A 465 -5.71 4.89 -2.95
C ALA A 465 -5.81 6.28 -3.62
N PRO A 466 -6.49 7.29 -3.03
CA PRO A 466 -6.50 8.64 -3.57
C PRO A 466 -5.10 9.27 -3.70
N THR A 467 -4.22 9.08 -2.73
CA THR A 467 -2.85 9.63 -2.78
C THR A 467 -2.08 9.06 -3.98
N ILE A 468 -2.08 7.72 -4.14
CA ILE A 468 -1.38 7.05 -5.23
C ILE A 468 -1.94 7.48 -6.60
N SER A 469 -3.26 7.59 -6.73
CA SER A 469 -3.88 8.08 -7.95
C SER A 469 -3.53 9.55 -8.22
N THR A 470 -3.50 10.39 -7.19
CA THR A 470 -3.23 11.82 -7.32
C THR A 470 -1.80 12.08 -7.79
N ILE A 471 -0.79 11.42 -7.21
CA ILE A 471 0.62 11.65 -7.62
C ILE A 471 0.89 11.21 -9.05
N GLN A 472 0.17 10.17 -9.54
CA GLN A 472 0.24 9.73 -10.94
C GLN A 472 -0.52 10.70 -11.87
N ASN A 473 -1.76 11.06 -11.54
CA ASN A 473 -2.59 11.97 -12.35
C ASN A 473 -1.98 13.37 -12.50
N ARG A 474 -1.17 13.80 -11.52
CA ARG A 474 -0.46 15.07 -11.54
C ARG A 474 0.90 14.99 -12.24
N GLY A 475 1.29 13.82 -12.72
CA GLY A 475 2.53 13.60 -13.45
C GLY A 475 3.79 13.68 -12.60
N TYR A 476 3.70 13.57 -11.28
CA TYR A 476 4.88 13.49 -10.40
C TYR A 476 5.52 12.12 -10.40
N VAL A 477 4.71 11.11 -10.71
CA VAL A 477 5.08 9.71 -10.73
C VAL A 477 4.43 9.04 -11.93
N GLU A 478 5.15 8.15 -12.56
CA GLU A 478 4.65 7.30 -13.66
C GLU A 478 4.90 5.83 -13.38
N LYS A 479 4.21 4.96 -14.13
CA LYS A 479 4.49 3.52 -14.09
C LYS A 479 5.60 3.18 -15.05
N GLY A 480 6.63 2.50 -14.56
CA GLY A 480 7.72 1.99 -15.37
C GLY A 480 7.22 1.04 -16.46
N SER A 481 7.82 1.18 -17.62
CA SER A 481 7.54 0.39 -18.81
C SER A 481 8.76 -0.33 -19.37
N THR A 482 9.94 -0.11 -18.76
CA THR A 482 11.21 -0.67 -19.22
C THR A 482 11.25 -2.18 -18.97
N GLU A 483 11.53 -2.91 -20.03
CA GLU A 483 11.73 -4.36 -19.95
C GLU A 483 13.12 -4.69 -19.40
N ALA A 484 13.28 -5.94 -18.94
CA ALA A 484 14.55 -6.40 -18.44
C ALA A 484 15.63 -6.36 -19.55
N LYS A 485 16.80 -5.82 -19.21
CA LYS A 485 18.02 -5.91 -20.01
C LYS A 485 18.67 -7.26 -19.75
N SER A 486 19.51 -7.71 -20.68
CA SER A 486 20.31 -8.93 -20.53
C SER A 486 21.78 -8.56 -20.30
N ARG A 487 22.44 -9.29 -19.42
CA ARG A 487 23.90 -9.23 -19.24
C ARG A 487 24.48 -10.66 -19.26
N SER A 488 25.73 -10.77 -19.67
CA SER A 488 26.49 -12.01 -19.58
C SER A 488 26.97 -12.21 -18.15
N VAL A 489 26.82 -13.44 -17.64
CA VAL A 489 27.37 -13.88 -16.35
C VAL A 489 28.16 -15.14 -16.56
N THR A 490 29.28 -15.25 -15.89
CA THR A 490 30.16 -16.44 -15.98
C THR A 490 29.66 -17.51 -15.05
N LYS A 491 29.63 -18.76 -15.55
CA LYS A 491 29.45 -19.96 -14.74
C LYS A 491 30.58 -20.92 -15.00
N ILE A 492 31.23 -21.35 -13.93
CA ILE A 492 32.37 -22.28 -13.97
C ILE A 492 31.89 -23.59 -13.37
N ASN A 493 32.03 -24.67 -14.11
CA ASN A 493 31.56 -25.99 -13.70
C ASN A 493 32.77 -26.93 -13.45
N LEU A 494 32.67 -27.74 -12.41
CA LEU A 494 33.49 -28.91 -12.19
C LEU A 494 32.60 -30.14 -12.35
N ILE A 495 32.83 -30.94 -13.40
CA ILE A 495 32.10 -32.16 -13.72
C ILE A 495 33.13 -33.24 -14.09
N ASP A 496 33.05 -34.41 -13.48
CA ASP A 496 33.93 -35.54 -13.72
C ASP A 496 35.43 -35.16 -13.70
N GLY A 497 35.81 -34.27 -12.78
CA GLY A 497 37.19 -33.82 -12.65
C GLY A 497 37.62 -32.75 -13.65
N VAL A 498 36.78 -32.34 -14.57
CA VAL A 498 37.07 -31.35 -15.61
C VAL A 498 36.42 -30.00 -15.26
N ILE A 499 37.22 -28.94 -15.28
CA ILE A 499 36.70 -27.57 -15.17
C ILE A 499 36.36 -27.02 -16.54
N SER A 500 35.17 -26.49 -16.69
CA SER A 500 34.71 -25.81 -17.90
C SER A 500 34.03 -24.49 -17.54
N GLU A 501 34.06 -23.53 -18.45
CA GLU A 501 33.43 -22.23 -18.31
C GLU A 501 32.35 -22.04 -19.37
N GLU A 502 31.22 -21.47 -18.95
CA GLU A 502 30.12 -21.12 -19.84
C GLU A 502 29.63 -19.70 -19.55
N ALA A 503 29.22 -18.98 -20.58
CA ALA A 503 28.57 -17.68 -20.45
C ALA A 503 27.04 -17.87 -20.47
N LEU A 504 26.38 -17.41 -19.40
CA LEU A 504 24.92 -17.40 -19.29
C LEU A 504 24.37 -16.01 -19.46
N SER A 505 23.13 -15.89 -19.92
CA SER A 505 22.43 -14.61 -19.97
C SER A 505 21.54 -14.44 -18.75
N GLU A 506 21.76 -13.37 -17.97
CA GLU A 506 20.91 -12.97 -16.85
C GLU A 506 20.07 -11.74 -17.23
N LYS A 507 18.77 -11.80 -16.93
CA LYS A 507 17.88 -10.64 -17.07
C LYS A 507 17.93 -9.77 -15.82
N PHE A 508 18.01 -8.43 -15.99
CA PHE A 508 18.06 -7.49 -14.90
C PHE A 508 17.43 -6.13 -15.25
N GLY A 509 17.13 -5.30 -14.25
CA GLY A 509 16.75 -3.90 -14.43
C GLY A 509 15.37 -3.65 -15.00
N SER A 510 14.44 -4.61 -14.95
CA SER A 510 13.03 -4.34 -15.29
C SER A 510 12.39 -3.44 -14.23
N ASP A 511 11.66 -2.42 -14.69
CA ASP A 511 10.85 -1.53 -13.85
C ASP A 511 9.36 -1.60 -14.16
N LYS A 512 8.94 -2.56 -14.99
CA LYS A 512 7.56 -2.74 -15.43
C LYS A 512 6.58 -2.79 -14.26
N GLY A 513 5.63 -1.82 -14.26
CA GLY A 513 4.61 -1.70 -13.21
C GLY A 513 5.12 -1.12 -11.87
N LYS A 514 6.38 -0.71 -11.78
CA LYS A 514 6.93 0.01 -10.64
C LYS A 514 6.64 1.51 -10.74
N LEU A 515 6.60 2.19 -9.61
CA LEU A 515 6.40 3.64 -9.54
C LEU A 515 7.75 4.35 -9.65
N ILE A 516 7.85 5.23 -10.64
CA ILE A 516 9.08 5.98 -10.95
C ILE A 516 8.76 7.46 -10.84
N PRO A 517 9.53 8.25 -10.06
CA PRO A 517 9.36 9.69 -10.03
C PRO A 517 9.79 10.29 -11.36
N THR A 518 9.00 11.23 -11.87
CA THR A 518 9.36 12.04 -13.05
C THR A 518 10.36 13.14 -12.68
N ASP A 519 11.00 13.74 -13.66
CA ASP A 519 11.91 14.88 -13.44
C ASP A 519 11.21 16.03 -12.69
N ILE A 520 9.95 16.31 -13.05
CA ILE A 520 9.18 17.34 -12.34
C ILE A 520 8.87 16.92 -10.91
N GLY A 521 8.63 15.63 -10.67
CA GLY A 521 8.45 15.08 -9.33
C GLY A 521 9.70 15.25 -8.47
N MET A 522 10.89 15.04 -9.04
CA MET A 522 12.18 15.25 -8.36
C MET A 522 12.41 16.72 -8.03
N ILE A 523 12.23 17.62 -9.01
CA ILE A 523 12.43 19.08 -8.83
C ILE A 523 11.49 19.62 -7.75
N VAL A 524 10.22 19.24 -7.79
CA VAL A 524 9.24 19.69 -6.78
C VAL A 524 9.59 19.14 -5.40
N THR A 525 10.06 17.90 -5.32
CA THR A 525 10.49 17.30 -4.03
C THR A 525 11.68 18.05 -3.47
N ASP A 526 12.69 18.37 -4.28
CA ASP A 526 13.87 19.11 -3.86
C ASP A 526 13.50 20.50 -3.37
N PHE A 527 12.71 21.23 -4.15
CA PHE A 527 12.25 22.56 -3.77
C PHE A 527 11.49 22.52 -2.42
N LEU A 528 10.54 21.59 -2.28
CA LEU A 528 9.75 21.49 -1.05
C LEU A 528 10.61 21.03 0.14
N THR A 529 11.55 20.13 -0.06
CA THR A 529 12.45 19.67 1.02
C THR A 529 13.39 20.77 1.48
N ASN A 530 13.90 21.58 0.57
CA ASN A 530 14.83 22.66 0.89
C ASN A 530 14.15 23.85 1.57
N HIS A 531 12.88 24.13 1.27
CA HIS A 531 12.19 25.31 1.75
C HIS A 531 11.08 25.04 2.75
N PHE A 532 10.54 23.82 2.81
CA PHE A 532 9.43 23.40 3.64
C PHE A 532 9.73 22.08 4.35
N GLU A 533 10.93 21.96 4.93
CA GLU A 533 11.40 20.73 5.60
C GLU A 533 10.38 20.17 6.58
N TYR A 534 9.74 21.05 7.37
CA TYR A 534 8.73 20.66 8.35
C TYR A 534 7.51 19.94 7.72
N ILE A 535 7.03 20.43 6.56
CA ILE A 535 5.90 19.79 5.84
C ILE A 535 6.32 18.48 5.19
N MET A 536 7.58 18.39 4.76
CA MET A 536 8.14 17.21 4.12
C MET A 536 8.60 16.13 5.10
N ASP A 537 8.64 16.42 6.41
CA ASP A 537 8.98 15.44 7.45
C ASP A 537 7.91 14.33 7.55
N TYR A 538 8.35 13.08 7.48
CA TYR A 538 7.50 11.89 7.64
C TYR A 538 6.80 11.88 9.01
N ASN A 539 7.55 12.21 10.07
CA ASN A 539 7.01 12.25 11.43
C ASN A 539 5.97 13.35 11.62
N PHE A 540 6.13 14.48 10.95
CA PHE A 540 5.12 15.53 10.99
C PHE A 540 3.78 15.03 10.45
N THR A 541 3.79 14.42 9.26
CA THR A 541 2.57 13.89 8.65
C THR A 541 1.93 12.80 9.53
N ALA A 542 2.73 11.92 10.12
CA ALA A 542 2.24 10.90 11.05
C ALA A 542 1.64 11.52 12.33
N ARG A 543 2.28 12.54 12.92
CA ARG A 543 1.74 13.25 14.09
C ARG A 543 0.41 13.94 13.79
N VAL A 544 0.28 14.60 12.65
CA VAL A 544 -0.97 15.23 12.24
C VAL A 544 -2.10 14.21 12.10
N GLU A 545 -1.83 13.01 11.57
CA GLU A 545 -2.84 11.94 11.53
C GLU A 545 -3.24 11.46 12.94
N GLN A 546 -2.29 11.39 13.88
CA GLN A 546 -2.57 11.09 15.29
C GLN A 546 -3.36 12.22 15.98
N ASP A 547 -3.09 13.46 15.62
CA ASP A 547 -3.85 14.62 16.10
C ASP A 547 -5.31 14.52 15.66
N PHE A 548 -5.58 14.18 14.40
CA PHE A 548 -6.94 13.94 13.94
C PHE A 548 -7.62 12.76 14.65
N ASP A 549 -6.88 11.71 15.00
CA ASP A 549 -7.41 10.61 15.82
C ASP A 549 -7.77 11.11 17.23
N SER A 550 -6.91 11.93 17.83
CA SER A 550 -7.15 12.52 19.16
C SER A 550 -8.35 13.49 19.17
N ILE A 551 -8.55 14.25 18.07
CA ILE A 551 -9.74 15.11 17.91
C ILE A 551 -11.00 14.24 17.80
N ALA A 552 -10.96 13.17 17.03
CA ALA A 552 -12.08 12.24 16.87
C ALA A 552 -12.48 11.56 18.20
N GLU A 553 -11.53 11.40 19.13
CA GLU A 553 -11.76 10.91 20.48
C GLU A 553 -12.19 11.99 21.49
N GLY A 554 -12.26 13.27 21.06
CA GLY A 554 -12.58 14.41 21.92
C GLY A 554 -11.47 14.81 22.90
N LYS A 555 -10.23 14.36 22.68
CA LYS A 555 -9.07 14.62 23.54
C LYS A 555 -8.29 15.88 23.15
N LYS A 556 -8.55 16.44 21.98
CA LYS A 556 -7.82 17.59 21.43
C LYS A 556 -8.77 18.54 20.72
N ASP A 557 -8.59 19.84 20.93
CA ASP A 557 -9.29 20.87 20.17
C ASP A 557 -8.65 21.05 18.79
N TRP A 558 -9.48 21.10 17.74
CA TRP A 558 -8.99 21.22 16.38
C TRP A 558 -8.58 22.66 16.02
N THR A 559 -9.19 23.67 16.59
CA THR A 559 -8.86 25.07 16.31
C THR A 559 -7.51 25.44 16.92
N GLU A 560 -7.23 24.97 18.13
CA GLU A 560 -5.91 25.12 18.75
C GLU A 560 -4.80 24.43 17.92
N MET A 561 -5.08 23.23 17.43
CA MET A 561 -4.16 22.53 16.54
C MET A 561 -3.90 23.35 15.27
N MET A 562 -4.95 23.93 14.67
CA MET A 562 -4.82 24.75 13.47
C MET A 562 -4.07 26.06 13.72
N LYS A 563 -4.31 26.74 14.83
CA LYS A 563 -3.57 27.95 15.24
C LYS A 563 -2.07 27.68 15.35
N LYS A 564 -1.71 26.60 16.02
CA LYS A 564 -0.31 26.18 16.17
C LYS A 564 0.32 25.83 14.82
N PHE A 565 -0.39 25.10 13.99
CA PHE A 565 0.09 24.73 12.66
C PHE A 565 0.29 25.97 11.78
N TYR A 566 -0.72 26.82 11.65
CA TYR A 566 -0.70 27.98 10.77
C TYR A 566 0.34 29.02 11.20
N GLY A 567 0.49 29.25 12.50
CA GLY A 567 1.51 30.16 13.04
C GLY A 567 2.96 29.75 12.72
N ASN A 568 3.20 28.47 12.52
CA ASN A 568 4.52 27.96 12.09
C ASN A 568 4.65 27.87 10.56
N PHE A 569 3.55 27.65 9.85
CA PHE A 569 3.56 27.36 8.42
C PHE A 569 3.51 28.62 7.54
N HIS A 570 2.58 29.52 7.82
CA HIS A 570 2.31 30.70 7.00
C HIS A 570 3.53 31.64 6.88
N PRO A 571 4.27 31.99 7.97
CA PRO A 571 5.47 32.85 7.85
C PRO A 571 6.54 32.25 6.93
N VAL A 572 6.69 30.92 6.93
CA VAL A 572 7.63 30.24 6.03
C VAL A 572 7.19 30.36 4.56
N VAL A 573 5.87 30.25 4.32
CA VAL A 573 5.32 30.45 2.96
C VAL A 573 5.59 31.86 2.45
N GLU A 574 5.39 32.87 3.29
CA GLU A 574 5.65 34.27 2.92
C GLU A 574 7.14 34.52 2.65
N ASP A 575 8.02 34.02 3.52
CA ASP A 575 9.47 34.13 3.32
C ASP A 575 9.92 33.48 2.01
N VAL A 576 9.50 32.26 1.75
CA VAL A 576 9.84 31.53 0.52
C VAL A 576 9.27 32.23 -0.72
N GLN A 577 8.06 32.80 -0.64
CA GLN A 577 7.49 33.57 -1.75
C GLN A 577 8.33 34.79 -2.11
N GLN A 578 8.87 35.48 -1.10
CA GLN A 578 9.65 36.69 -1.27
C GLN A 578 11.11 36.35 -1.66
N ASN A 579 11.76 35.48 -0.92
CA ASN A 579 13.22 35.37 -0.90
C ASN A 579 13.77 34.17 -1.69
N ALA A 580 13.00 33.09 -1.91
CA ALA A 580 13.52 31.93 -2.65
C ALA A 580 13.78 32.25 -4.12
N SER A 581 14.87 31.75 -4.66
CA SER A 581 15.18 31.79 -6.08
C SER A 581 14.23 30.85 -6.86
N ARG A 582 14.14 31.13 -8.19
CA ARG A 582 13.36 30.25 -9.07
C ARG A 582 14.13 28.97 -9.34
N GLU A 583 13.51 27.83 -9.09
CA GLU A 583 14.06 26.52 -9.37
C GLU A 583 13.71 26.10 -10.80
N SER A 584 14.73 25.87 -11.61
CA SER A 584 14.56 25.44 -13.02
C SER A 584 14.95 24.00 -13.26
N GLY A 585 15.40 23.29 -12.22
CA GLY A 585 15.99 21.97 -12.36
C GLY A 585 17.25 21.98 -13.24
N LYS A 586 18.00 23.10 -13.21
CA LYS A 586 19.22 23.24 -13.98
C LYS A 586 20.27 22.22 -13.54
N ARG A 587 20.71 21.40 -14.46
CA ARG A 587 21.84 20.48 -14.26
C ARG A 587 22.92 20.78 -15.26
N VAL A 588 24.08 21.14 -14.79
CA VAL A 588 25.27 21.34 -15.63
C VAL A 588 25.79 19.97 -16.06
N LEU A 589 25.95 19.78 -17.37
CA LEU A 589 26.49 18.58 -18.00
C LEU A 589 27.98 18.67 -18.26
N GLY A 590 28.51 19.87 -18.37
CA GLY A 590 29.92 20.15 -18.70
C GLY A 590 30.06 21.42 -19.50
N THR A 591 31.16 21.54 -20.24
CA THR A 591 31.47 22.66 -21.12
C THR A 591 31.50 22.23 -22.59
N HIS A 592 31.08 23.11 -23.48
CA HIS A 592 31.11 22.87 -24.91
C HIS A 592 32.55 22.85 -25.41
N PRO A 593 32.98 21.83 -26.16
CA PRO A 593 34.39 21.61 -26.51
C PRO A 593 35.01 22.72 -27.38
N GLU A 594 34.20 23.43 -28.15
CA GLU A 594 34.74 24.45 -29.09
C GLU A 594 34.73 25.85 -28.50
N ASN A 595 33.82 26.20 -27.60
CA ASN A 595 33.67 27.58 -27.12
C ASN A 595 33.67 27.71 -25.59
N ASN A 596 33.93 26.63 -24.86
CA ASN A 596 33.98 26.55 -23.39
C ASN A 596 32.72 27.07 -22.66
N LYS A 597 31.59 27.24 -23.37
CA LYS A 597 30.33 27.65 -22.75
C LYS A 597 29.73 26.49 -21.97
N GLU A 598 29.08 26.84 -20.87
CA GLU A 598 28.36 25.84 -20.04
C GLU A 598 27.28 25.12 -20.86
N ILE A 599 27.25 23.79 -20.80
CA ILE A 599 26.15 22.98 -21.30
C ILE A 599 25.32 22.53 -20.08
N SER A 600 24.05 22.89 -20.06
CA SER A 600 23.16 22.51 -19.01
C SER A 600 21.82 21.99 -19.55
N VAL A 601 21.18 21.14 -18.78
CA VAL A 601 19.77 20.73 -19.00
C VAL A 601 18.90 21.43 -17.97
N ARG A 602 17.75 21.92 -18.40
CA ARG A 602 16.74 22.48 -17.48
C ARG A 602 15.33 22.24 -17.98
N LEU A 603 14.36 22.41 -17.09
CA LEU A 603 12.95 22.31 -17.44
C LEU A 603 12.49 23.62 -18.11
N GLY A 604 12.14 23.55 -19.37
CA GLY A 604 11.50 24.63 -20.11
C GLY A 604 9.97 24.58 -20.04
N LYS A 605 9.33 25.56 -20.71
CA LYS A 605 7.86 25.65 -20.77
C LYS A 605 7.22 24.38 -21.37
N PHE A 606 7.88 23.78 -22.36
CA PHE A 606 7.36 22.65 -23.13
C PHE A 606 8.01 21.29 -22.77
N GLY A 607 8.94 21.28 -21.82
CA GLY A 607 9.63 20.06 -21.41
C GLY A 607 11.12 20.31 -21.13
N PRO A 608 11.90 19.24 -20.89
CA PRO A 608 13.34 19.33 -20.73
C PRO A 608 14.00 19.95 -21.99
N MET A 609 14.99 20.82 -21.77
CA MET A 609 15.73 21.44 -22.84
C MET A 609 17.22 21.52 -22.49
N VAL A 610 18.06 21.36 -23.48
CA VAL A 610 19.50 21.62 -23.38
C VAL A 610 19.75 23.09 -23.64
N GLN A 611 20.59 23.69 -22.82
CA GLN A 611 21.05 25.08 -22.97
C GLN A 611 22.56 25.08 -23.10
N ILE A 612 23.06 25.83 -24.06
CA ILE A 612 24.49 26.14 -24.22
C ILE A 612 24.69 27.64 -23.94
N GLY A 613 25.53 27.93 -22.98
CA GLY A 613 25.79 29.28 -22.46
C GLY A 613 24.81 29.68 -21.36
N THR A 614 25.09 30.80 -20.71
CA THR A 614 24.30 31.39 -19.61
C THR A 614 23.75 32.76 -20.02
N VAL A 615 22.92 33.34 -19.19
CA VAL A 615 22.40 34.70 -19.41
C VAL A 615 23.48 35.77 -19.18
N ASP A 616 24.57 35.41 -18.52
CA ASP A 616 25.68 36.27 -18.19
C ASP A 616 26.75 36.26 -19.28
N ASP A 617 26.61 35.42 -20.32
CA ASP A 617 27.52 35.37 -21.46
C ASP A 617 27.18 36.50 -22.44
N GLU A 618 28.17 36.99 -23.17
CA GLU A 618 28.02 38.07 -24.19
C GLU A 618 26.99 37.67 -25.27
N GLU A 619 26.95 36.42 -25.65
CA GLU A 619 25.98 35.89 -26.59
C GLU A 619 24.81 35.24 -25.86
N LYS A 620 23.59 35.45 -26.36
CA LYS A 620 22.38 34.81 -25.82
C LYS A 620 22.50 33.28 -25.83
N PRO A 621 22.03 32.62 -24.75
CA PRO A 621 22.05 31.15 -24.68
C PRO A 621 21.32 30.52 -25.87
N LYS A 622 21.87 29.41 -26.39
CA LYS A 622 21.22 28.59 -27.41
C LYS A 622 20.46 27.44 -26.72
N PHE A 623 19.32 27.09 -27.29
CA PHE A 623 18.44 26.04 -26.72
C PHE A 623 18.13 24.97 -27.76
N ALA A 624 18.08 23.71 -27.29
CA ALA A 624 17.57 22.55 -28.03
C ALA A 624 16.60 21.76 -27.15
N SER A 625 15.52 21.22 -27.74
CA SER A 625 14.52 20.39 -27.06
C SER A 625 14.71 18.91 -27.39
#